data_f25a01700cc1aa03136ddc3d97e99af9
#
_entry.id   f25a01700cc1aa03136ddc3d97e99af9
#
_cell.length_a   1.000
_cell.length_b   1.000
_cell.length_c   1.000
_cell.angle_alpha   90.00
_cell.angle_beta   90.00
_cell.angle_gamma   90.00
#
_symmetry.space_group_name_H-M   'P 1'
#
loop_
_entity.id
_entity.type
_entity.pdbx_description
1 polymer ?
#
loop_
_entity_poly.entity_id
_entity_poly.type
_entity_poly.pdbx_seq_one_letter_code
_entity_poly.pdbx_strand_id
1 'polypeptide(L)'
;AHTGATPMYLRKNALLGAARVIDAVDAIAQAHAPDAVGTVGLIENRPNSRNVIPGEVFFTVDLRHKDEAVVDVMESEFRAALERCLTPLGLTYQ
;
A
#
# COMPACT_ATOMS: atom_id res chain seq x y z
N ALA A 1 -16.66 -7.86 1.70
CA ALA A 1 -15.37 -7.54 1.09
C ALA A 1 -15.54 -6.57 -0.05
N HIS A 2 -14.61 -5.69 -0.23
CA HIS A 2 -14.66 -4.75 -1.31
C HIS A 2 -13.58 -5.08 -2.35
N THR A 3 -13.80 -4.62 -3.55
CA THR A 3 -12.90 -4.86 -4.68
C THR A 3 -12.38 -3.57 -5.30
N GLY A 4 -12.69 -2.44 -4.69
CA GLY A 4 -12.25 -1.16 -5.20
C GLY A 4 -10.87 -0.77 -4.71
N ALA A 5 -10.32 0.28 -5.31
CA ALA A 5 -9.05 0.84 -4.88
C ALA A 5 -9.24 1.60 -3.56
N THR A 6 -8.31 1.42 -2.64
CA THR A 6 -8.31 2.11 -1.35
C THR A 6 -7.24 3.19 -1.38
N PRO A 7 -7.60 4.47 -1.16
CA PRO A 7 -6.62 5.54 -1.12
C PRO A 7 -5.80 5.51 0.17
N MET A 8 -4.52 5.80 0.05
CA MET A 8 -3.58 5.87 1.17
C MET A 8 -2.81 7.19 1.12
N TYR A 9 -2.69 7.82 2.27
CA TYR A 9 -1.92 9.07 2.42
C TYR A 9 -0.79 8.85 3.42
N LEU A 10 0.41 9.21 3.04
CA LEU A 10 1.59 9.14 3.89
C LEU A 10 2.22 10.52 4.02
N ARG A 11 2.92 10.75 5.15
CA ARG A 11 3.59 12.01 5.43
C ARG A 11 5.01 11.75 5.94
N LYS A 12 5.90 12.75 5.84
CA LYS A 12 7.32 12.68 6.22
C LYS A 12 8.02 11.58 5.44
N ASN A 13 9.08 11.82 4.79
CA ASN A 13 9.80 10.82 3.97
C ASN A 13 8.89 9.72 3.43
N ALA A 14 7.73 10.17 2.98
CA ALA A 14 6.60 9.29 2.68
C ALA A 14 6.88 8.39 1.49
N LEU A 15 7.73 8.84 0.56
CA LEU A 15 8.02 8.04 -0.64
C LEU A 15 8.74 6.74 -0.29
N LEU A 16 9.64 6.76 0.69
CA LEU A 16 10.28 5.52 1.15
C LEU A 16 9.26 4.57 1.76
N GLY A 17 8.37 5.11 2.59
CA GLY A 17 7.29 4.31 3.17
C GLY A 17 6.39 3.72 2.10
N ALA A 18 6.00 4.53 1.11
CA ALA A 18 5.18 4.07 -0.01
C ALA A 18 5.88 2.95 -0.78
N ALA A 19 7.18 3.07 -1.04
CA ALA A 19 7.92 2.05 -1.77
C ALA A 19 7.89 0.70 -1.03
N ARG A 20 8.04 0.72 0.30
CA ARG A 20 7.99 -0.49 1.10
C ARG A 20 6.60 -1.11 1.11
N VAL A 21 5.56 -0.29 1.18
CA VAL A 21 4.18 -0.78 1.16
C VAL A 21 3.84 -1.36 -0.22
N ILE A 22 4.28 -0.72 -1.29
CA ILE A 22 4.05 -1.22 -2.66
C ILE A 22 4.69 -2.60 -2.82
N ASP A 23 5.90 -2.78 -2.34
CA ASP A 23 6.56 -4.08 -2.38
C ASP A 23 5.78 -5.12 -1.56
N ALA A 24 5.27 -4.72 -0.39
CA ALA A 24 4.47 -5.62 0.45
C ALA A 24 3.17 -6.02 -0.24
N VAL A 25 2.53 -5.12 -0.98
CA VAL A 25 1.31 -5.43 -1.74
C VAL A 25 1.59 -6.53 -2.76
N ASP A 26 2.70 -6.44 -3.47
CA ASP A 26 3.09 -7.47 -4.41
C ASP A 26 3.34 -8.81 -3.71
N ALA A 27 4.03 -8.79 -2.58
CA ALA A 27 4.31 -10.01 -1.82
C ALA A 27 3.02 -10.69 -1.34
N ILE A 28 2.03 -9.90 -0.91
CA ILE A 28 0.73 -10.43 -0.49
C ILE A 28 0.05 -11.13 -1.67
N ALA A 29 0.04 -10.48 -2.84
CA ALA A 29 -0.56 -11.09 -4.04
C ALA A 29 0.14 -12.39 -4.42
N GLN A 30 1.47 -12.42 -4.37
CA GLN A 30 2.24 -13.62 -4.68
C GLN A 30 1.94 -14.76 -3.71
N ALA A 31 1.71 -14.45 -2.44
CA ALA A 31 1.40 -15.46 -1.43
C ALA A 31 0.05 -16.14 -1.67
N HIS A 32 -0.84 -15.51 -2.42
CA HIS A 32 -2.17 -16.05 -2.73
C HIS A 32 -2.35 -16.34 -4.23
N ALA A 33 -1.24 -16.44 -4.97
CA ALA A 33 -1.28 -16.79 -6.38
C ALA A 33 -1.90 -18.18 -6.56
N PRO A 34 -2.47 -18.49 -7.74
CA PRO A 34 -2.48 -17.66 -8.94
C PRO A 34 -3.66 -16.69 -9.06
N ASP A 35 -4.65 -16.80 -8.19
CA ASP A 35 -5.91 -16.07 -8.32
C ASP A 35 -5.90 -14.67 -7.72
N ALA A 36 -4.87 -14.34 -6.95
CA ALA A 36 -4.79 -13.05 -6.29
C ALA A 36 -4.22 -11.96 -7.20
N VAL A 37 -4.74 -10.76 -7.07
CA VAL A 37 -4.22 -9.56 -7.70
C VAL A 37 -4.00 -8.53 -6.60
N GLY A 38 -2.81 -7.95 -6.55
CA GLY A 38 -2.50 -6.83 -5.69
C GLY A 38 -1.72 -5.81 -6.49
N THR A 39 -2.27 -4.61 -6.65
CA THR A 39 -1.66 -3.57 -7.47
C THR A 39 -1.79 -2.20 -6.81
N VAL A 40 -0.85 -1.33 -7.16
CA VAL A 40 -0.95 0.09 -6.87
C VAL A 40 -1.28 0.78 -8.18
N GLY A 41 -2.45 1.41 -8.25
CA GLY A 41 -2.95 1.97 -9.50
C GLY A 41 -2.52 3.40 -9.76
N LEU A 42 -2.45 4.20 -8.71
CA LEU A 42 -2.12 5.62 -8.80
C LEU A 42 -1.16 5.96 -7.67
N ILE A 43 -0.17 6.79 -7.96
CA ILE A 43 0.69 7.34 -6.93
C ILE A 43 0.94 8.82 -7.23
N GLU A 44 0.76 9.66 -6.23
CA GLU A 44 1.07 11.09 -6.30
C GLU A 44 1.99 11.46 -5.16
N ASN A 45 3.06 12.16 -5.48
CA ASN A 45 4.10 12.55 -4.57
C ASN A 45 4.08 14.06 -4.40
N ARG A 46 3.99 14.56 -3.16
CA ARG A 46 3.85 16.00 -2.87
C ARG A 46 4.85 16.46 -1.81
N PRO A 47 5.62 17.53 -2.06
CA PRO A 47 5.76 18.17 -3.37
C PRO A 47 6.58 17.30 -4.31
N ASN A 48 6.26 17.35 -5.59
CA ASN A 48 6.99 16.61 -6.61
C ASN A 48 8.18 17.45 -7.07
N SER A 49 9.23 17.47 -6.26
CA SER A 49 10.43 18.23 -6.52
C SER A 49 11.65 17.40 -6.15
N ARG A 50 12.66 17.40 -7.02
CA ARG A 50 13.89 16.65 -6.75
C ARG A 50 14.75 17.27 -5.66
N ASN A 51 14.47 18.53 -5.27
CA ASN A 51 15.24 19.26 -4.26
C ASN A 51 14.60 19.23 -2.88
N VAL A 52 13.45 18.57 -2.72
CA VAL A 52 12.71 18.53 -1.47
C VAL A 52 12.32 17.09 -1.18
N ILE A 53 12.53 16.65 0.06
CA ILE A 53 12.10 15.33 0.49
C ILE A 53 10.57 15.30 0.44
N PRO A 54 9.97 14.30 -0.21
CA PRO A 54 8.52 14.21 -0.28
C PRO A 54 7.88 14.12 1.10
N GLY A 55 7.03 15.07 1.42
CA GLY A 55 6.35 15.15 2.70
C GLY A 55 5.04 14.40 2.73
N GLU A 56 4.45 14.11 1.58
CA GLU A 56 3.17 13.45 1.49
C GLU A 56 3.10 12.61 0.22
N VAL A 57 2.61 11.39 0.34
CA VAL A 57 2.35 10.52 -0.81
C VAL A 57 0.93 10.00 -0.70
N PHE A 58 0.20 10.11 -1.79
CA PHE A 58 -1.11 9.50 -1.97
C PHE A 58 -0.98 8.36 -2.98
N PHE A 59 -1.54 7.21 -2.67
CA PHE A 59 -1.60 6.11 -3.63
C PHE A 59 -2.83 5.25 -3.39
N THR A 60 -3.21 4.48 -4.38
CA THR A 60 -4.36 3.59 -4.29
C THR A 60 -3.91 2.14 -4.35
N VAL A 61 -4.55 1.29 -3.56
CA VAL A 61 -4.26 -0.14 -3.49
C VAL A 61 -5.51 -0.91 -3.88
N ASP A 62 -5.34 -1.90 -4.76
CA ASP A 62 -6.41 -2.78 -5.20
C ASP A 62 -6.00 -4.21 -4.88
N LEU A 63 -6.80 -4.89 -4.06
CA LEU A 63 -6.60 -6.29 -3.70
C LEU A 63 -7.80 -7.09 -4.20
N ARG A 64 -7.56 -8.10 -5.01
CA ARG A 64 -8.62 -8.93 -5.60
C ARG A 64 -8.30 -10.40 -5.51
N HIS A 65 -9.35 -11.20 -5.37
CA HIS A 65 -9.30 -12.64 -5.44
C HIS A 65 -10.71 -13.13 -5.74
N LYS A 66 -10.84 -14.27 -6.40
CA LYS A 66 -12.15 -14.84 -6.72
C LYS A 66 -12.91 -15.29 -5.47
N ASP A 67 -12.22 -15.57 -4.38
CA ASP A 67 -12.81 -15.96 -3.08
C ASP A 67 -12.74 -14.76 -2.13
N GLU A 68 -13.90 -14.26 -1.71
CA GLU A 68 -13.97 -13.12 -0.80
C GLU A 68 -13.31 -13.38 0.55
N ALA A 69 -13.33 -14.62 1.03
CA ALA A 69 -12.64 -14.94 2.29
C ALA A 69 -11.15 -14.73 2.16
N VAL A 70 -10.57 -14.98 1.00
CA VAL A 70 -9.16 -14.73 0.75
C VAL A 70 -8.88 -13.24 0.65
N VAL A 71 -9.80 -12.45 0.08
CA VAL A 71 -9.65 -10.98 0.05
C VAL A 71 -9.58 -10.44 1.47
N ASP A 72 -10.41 -10.95 2.38
CA ASP A 72 -10.38 -10.52 3.78
C ASP A 72 -9.04 -10.83 4.44
N VAL A 73 -8.46 -12.00 4.15
CA VAL A 73 -7.13 -12.35 4.63
C VAL A 73 -6.08 -11.41 4.05
N MET A 74 -6.15 -11.11 2.76
CA MET A 74 -5.22 -10.18 2.10
C MET A 74 -5.30 -8.79 2.70
N GLU A 75 -6.51 -8.30 3.00
CA GLU A 75 -6.68 -7.00 3.65
C GLU A 75 -6.05 -6.98 5.04
N SER A 76 -6.22 -8.05 5.80
CA SER A 76 -5.62 -8.17 7.13
C SER A 76 -4.10 -8.15 7.03
N GLU A 77 -3.54 -8.88 6.08
CA GLU A 77 -2.10 -8.90 5.81
C GLU A 77 -1.60 -7.53 5.36
N PHE A 78 -2.39 -6.82 4.58
CA PHE A 78 -2.05 -5.47 4.15
C PHE A 78 -2.00 -4.51 5.33
N ARG A 79 -2.96 -4.57 6.24
CA ARG A 79 -2.96 -3.71 7.44
C ARG A 79 -1.75 -4.00 8.32
N ALA A 80 -1.39 -5.27 8.48
CA ALA A 80 -0.19 -5.65 9.21
C ALA A 80 1.07 -5.13 8.51
N ALA A 81 1.09 -5.14 7.18
CA ALA A 81 2.20 -4.61 6.41
C ALA A 81 2.33 -3.09 6.57
N LEU A 82 1.23 -2.35 6.65
CA LEU A 82 1.26 -0.91 6.92
C LEU A 82 1.98 -0.63 8.24
N GLU A 83 1.63 -1.34 9.30
CA GLU A 83 2.29 -1.17 10.59
C GLU A 83 3.76 -1.53 10.51
N ARG A 84 4.09 -2.67 9.91
CA ARG A 84 5.47 -3.14 9.79
C ARG A 84 6.36 -2.20 8.97
N CYS A 85 5.81 -1.63 7.91
CA CYS A 85 6.58 -0.79 6.99
C CYS A 85 6.67 0.66 7.45
N LEU A 86 5.62 1.18 8.08
CA LEU A 86 5.50 2.62 8.33
C LEU A 86 5.88 3.02 9.75
N THR A 87 5.55 2.20 10.74
CA THR A 87 5.86 2.51 12.14
C THR A 87 7.35 2.73 12.39
N PRO A 88 8.27 1.88 11.87
CA PRO A 88 9.70 2.12 12.06
C PRO A 88 10.20 3.41 11.46
N LEU A 89 9.49 3.97 10.49
CA LEU A 89 9.85 5.24 9.84
C LEU A 89 9.18 6.44 10.50
N GLY A 90 8.36 6.21 11.53
CA GLY A 90 7.61 7.27 12.19
C GLY A 90 6.53 7.87 11.31
N LEU A 91 6.04 7.13 10.33
CA LEU A 91 5.04 7.60 9.38
C LEU A 91 3.63 7.36 9.89
N THR A 92 2.74 8.31 9.55
CA THR A 92 1.31 8.18 9.79
C THR A 92 0.57 8.02 8.47
N TYR A 93 -0.61 7.43 8.51
CA TYR A 93 -1.42 7.19 7.31
C TYR A 93 -2.91 7.28 7.63
N GLN A 94 -3.68 7.42 6.58
CA GLN A 94 -5.14 7.43 6.64
C GLN A 94 -5.70 6.53 5.57
#